data_a50d41a98a692077f993cfa3932583d7
#
_entry.id   a50d41a98a692077f993cfa3932583d7
#
_cell.length_a   1.000
_cell.length_b   1.000
_cell.length_c   1.000
_cell.angle_alpha   90.00
_cell.angle_beta   90.00
_cell.angle_gamma   90.00
#
_symmetry.space_group_name_H-M   'P 1'
#
loop_
_entity.id
_entity.type
_entity.pdbx_description
1 polymer ?
#
loop_
_entity_poly.entity_id
_entity_poly.type
_entity_poly.pdbx_seq_one_letter_code
_entity_poly.pdbx_strand_id
1 'polypeptide(L)'
;AVGATTTLSNLIVQFLMGMCNGFAIISAQCFGAKDMDRLRRSLGNSLVLGLLAAVVLTIGGLVFLQPILRFLNVPENLLNTATQYVSVIIAGLVVTLLYDVLSATLRAIGDTVTPLIVLAVSVVLNIGGDLLLIVVLHMGVLGAAVATVLSQLIAVVVCAVYLWKKYEILRIRVDDMKLQDAGMLRNMLSSGLSMGFMSSLVNIGTLTLQTSINKLGQNIIIAHTAARKISEIFMIMFSVFGQTMATYCGQNLGAGKIERIRRGILLATGYTCIWCTLNIVTAYTIGDWLVWLVTGSKTPEVIYNATLYLKVDTLFYYVTAVICIVLSLIHISEPTRLRRIS
;
A
#
# COMPACT_ATOMS: atom_id res chain seq x y z
N ALA A 1 -9.89 2.36 -21.01
CA ALA A 1 -10.90 2.18 -19.96
C ALA A 1 -10.29 1.51 -18.71
N VAL A 2 -9.63 0.35 -18.85
CA VAL A 2 -9.03 -0.38 -17.71
C VAL A 2 -8.05 0.51 -16.91
N GLY A 3 -7.22 1.32 -17.56
CA GLY A 3 -6.27 2.20 -16.88
C GLY A 3 -6.93 3.25 -15.98
N ALA A 4 -8.02 3.88 -16.41
CA ALA A 4 -8.69 4.91 -15.61
C ALA A 4 -9.44 4.31 -14.40
N THR A 5 -10.02 3.11 -14.57
CA THR A 5 -10.73 2.42 -13.49
C THR A 5 -9.80 1.88 -12.42
N THR A 6 -8.68 1.26 -12.83
CA THR A 6 -7.64 0.79 -11.89
C THR A 6 -7.02 1.93 -11.11
N THR A 7 -6.86 3.09 -11.72
CA THR A 7 -6.30 4.26 -11.04
C THR A 7 -7.18 4.77 -9.92
N LEU A 8 -8.50 4.90 -10.16
CA LEU A 8 -9.45 5.33 -9.13
C LEU A 8 -9.47 4.34 -7.96
N SER A 9 -9.58 3.03 -8.27
CA SER A 9 -9.58 1.98 -7.26
C SER A 9 -8.28 1.99 -6.45
N ASN A 10 -7.13 2.08 -7.13
CA ASN A 10 -5.82 2.14 -6.49
C ASN A 10 -5.67 3.35 -5.56
N LEU A 11 -6.19 4.52 -5.95
CA LEU A 11 -6.12 5.72 -5.13
C LEU A 11 -6.84 5.52 -3.79
N ILE A 12 -8.04 4.95 -3.80
CA ILE A 12 -8.84 4.69 -2.59
C ILE A 12 -8.20 3.58 -1.74
N VAL A 13 -7.77 2.48 -2.35
CA VAL A 13 -7.13 1.35 -1.66
C VAL A 13 -5.81 1.78 -1.02
N GLN A 14 -4.98 2.54 -1.74
CA GLN A 14 -3.70 3.04 -1.22
C GLN A 14 -3.88 4.04 -0.08
N PHE A 15 -4.95 4.85 -0.11
CA PHE A 15 -5.29 5.72 1.01
C PHE A 15 -5.60 4.90 2.27
N LEU A 16 -6.46 3.88 2.16
CA LEU A 16 -6.79 2.99 3.30
C LEU A 16 -5.56 2.25 3.81
N MET A 17 -4.77 1.67 2.92
CA MET A 17 -3.53 0.98 3.28
C MET A 17 -2.55 1.92 4.00
N GLY A 18 -2.36 3.15 3.50
CA GLY A 18 -1.54 4.17 4.15
C GLY A 18 -2.05 4.48 5.55
N MET A 19 -3.37 4.66 5.69
CA MET A 19 -4.02 4.93 6.98
C MET A 19 -3.82 3.79 7.98
N CYS A 20 -3.97 2.53 7.56
CA CYS A 20 -3.72 1.35 8.40
C CYS A 20 -2.25 1.25 8.84
N ASN A 21 -1.31 1.56 7.95
CA ASN A 21 0.11 1.61 8.28
C ASN A 21 0.41 2.70 9.32
N GLY A 22 -0.26 3.87 9.24
CA GLY A 22 -0.17 4.92 10.25
C GLY A 22 -0.68 4.48 11.62
N PHE A 23 -1.80 3.77 11.68
CA PHE A 23 -2.32 3.17 12.92
C PHE A 23 -1.36 2.15 13.52
N ALA A 24 -0.73 1.33 12.67
CA ALA A 24 0.23 0.31 13.10
C ALA A 24 1.47 0.89 13.81
N ILE A 25 1.85 2.14 13.53
CA ILE A 25 2.95 2.82 14.24
C ILE A 25 2.62 2.93 15.74
N ILE A 26 1.39 3.33 16.07
CA ILE A 26 0.96 3.46 17.46
C ILE A 26 0.90 2.09 18.13
N SER A 27 0.39 1.07 17.42
CA SER A 27 0.40 -0.32 17.90
C SER A 27 1.83 -0.82 18.16
N ALA A 28 2.78 -0.53 17.27
CA ALA A 28 4.19 -0.89 17.44
C ALA A 28 4.83 -0.20 18.65
N GLN A 29 4.49 1.08 18.91
CA GLN A 29 4.95 1.79 20.10
C GLN A 29 4.41 1.15 21.39
N CYS A 30 3.12 0.82 21.44
CA CYS A 30 2.51 0.13 22.59
C CYS A 30 3.15 -1.23 22.82
N PHE A 31 3.38 -2.00 21.76
CA PHE A 31 4.07 -3.30 21.86
C PHE A 31 5.49 -3.16 22.40
N GLY A 32 6.25 -2.18 21.87
CA GLY A 32 7.61 -1.88 22.35
C GLY A 32 7.66 -1.45 23.81
N ALA A 33 6.68 -0.69 24.27
CA ALA A 33 6.50 -0.30 25.68
C ALA A 33 6.05 -1.44 26.58
N LYS A 34 5.72 -2.62 26.01
CA LYS A 34 5.10 -3.77 26.70
C LYS A 34 3.75 -3.44 27.36
N ASP A 35 3.07 -2.40 26.90
CA ASP A 35 1.73 -2.02 27.36
C ASP A 35 0.67 -2.76 26.53
N MET A 36 0.34 -3.97 26.94
CA MET A 36 -0.55 -4.84 26.19
C MET A 36 -2.01 -4.37 26.22
N ASP A 37 -2.41 -3.66 27.26
CA ASP A 37 -3.77 -3.09 27.33
C ASP A 37 -3.93 -1.94 26.34
N ARG A 38 -2.94 -1.05 26.25
CA ARG A 38 -2.91 0.00 25.22
C ARG A 38 -2.77 -0.57 23.82
N LEU A 39 -1.98 -1.63 23.64
CA LEU A 39 -1.88 -2.31 22.35
C LEU A 39 -3.24 -2.84 21.90
N ARG A 40 -3.97 -3.53 22.78
CA ARG A 40 -5.29 -4.08 22.48
C ARG A 40 -6.31 -2.97 22.14
N ARG A 41 -6.30 -1.86 22.89
CA ARG A 41 -7.12 -0.68 22.59
C ARG A 41 -6.72 -0.05 21.25
N SER A 42 -5.42 0.05 20.93
CA SER A 42 -4.95 0.54 19.63
C SER A 42 -5.49 -0.30 18.47
N LEU A 43 -5.54 -1.63 18.64
CA LEU A 43 -6.15 -2.54 17.67
C LEU A 43 -7.65 -2.32 17.51
N GLY A 44 -8.39 -2.29 18.63
CA GLY A 44 -9.82 -2.01 18.62
C GLY A 44 -10.15 -0.68 17.94
N ASN A 45 -9.41 0.37 18.30
CA ASN A 45 -9.56 1.69 17.69
C ASN A 45 -9.19 1.70 16.21
N SER A 46 -8.15 0.95 15.78
CA SER A 46 -7.79 0.81 14.35
C SER A 46 -8.94 0.19 13.55
N LEU A 47 -9.61 -0.82 14.10
CA LEU A 47 -10.77 -1.42 13.46
C LEU A 47 -11.93 -0.44 13.36
N VAL A 48 -12.25 0.29 14.43
CA VAL A 48 -13.38 1.24 14.43
C VAL A 48 -13.11 2.41 13.49
N LEU A 49 -11.96 3.08 13.62
CA LEU A 49 -11.59 4.22 12.77
C LEU A 49 -11.45 3.81 11.31
N GLY A 50 -10.83 2.66 11.07
CA GLY A 50 -10.69 2.12 9.73
C GLY A 50 -12.04 1.77 9.11
N LEU A 51 -12.93 1.11 9.87
CA LEU A 51 -14.26 0.76 9.39
C LEU A 51 -15.08 2.02 9.05
N LEU A 52 -15.02 3.05 9.90
CA LEU A 52 -15.67 4.33 9.61
C LEU A 52 -15.14 4.94 8.31
N ALA A 53 -13.82 4.97 8.12
CA ALA A 53 -13.22 5.47 6.89
C ALA A 53 -13.61 4.62 5.68
N ALA A 54 -13.57 3.28 5.78
CA ALA A 54 -13.97 2.40 4.69
C ALA A 54 -15.44 2.59 4.31
N VAL A 55 -16.34 2.72 5.28
CA VAL A 55 -17.77 2.98 5.02
C VAL A 55 -17.97 4.34 4.32
N VAL A 56 -17.32 5.40 4.82
CA VAL A 56 -17.39 6.73 4.18
C VAL A 56 -16.87 6.69 2.75
N LEU A 57 -15.73 6.04 2.52
CA LEU A 57 -15.14 5.90 1.19
C LEU A 57 -15.97 4.99 0.27
N THR A 58 -16.59 3.95 0.82
CA THR A 58 -17.49 3.08 0.06
C THR A 58 -18.73 3.83 -0.38
N ILE A 59 -19.40 4.52 0.53
CA ILE A 59 -20.62 5.29 0.20
C ILE A 59 -20.26 6.43 -0.79
N GLY A 60 -19.25 7.23 -0.47
CA GLY A 60 -18.80 8.31 -1.35
C GLY A 60 -18.34 7.79 -2.71
N GLY A 61 -17.55 6.72 -2.72
CA GLY A 61 -17.07 6.09 -3.94
C GLY A 61 -18.19 5.57 -4.83
N LEU A 62 -19.21 4.91 -4.28
CA LEU A 62 -20.35 4.41 -5.04
C LEU A 62 -21.25 5.52 -5.55
N VAL A 63 -21.53 6.54 -4.73
CA VAL A 63 -22.39 7.69 -5.12
C VAL A 63 -21.76 8.50 -6.24
N PHE A 64 -20.46 8.76 -6.15
CA PHE A 64 -19.74 9.58 -7.14
C PHE A 64 -19.08 8.77 -8.26
N LEU A 65 -19.25 7.44 -8.30
CA LEU A 65 -18.54 6.57 -9.24
C LEU A 65 -18.79 6.95 -10.71
N GLN A 66 -20.04 7.05 -11.13
CA GLN A 66 -20.37 7.39 -12.52
C GLN A 66 -19.91 8.79 -12.92
N PRO A 67 -20.17 9.87 -12.13
CA PRO A 67 -19.61 11.19 -12.39
C PRO A 67 -18.09 11.18 -12.55
N ILE A 68 -17.36 10.46 -11.69
CA ILE A 68 -15.89 10.38 -11.76
C ILE A 68 -15.44 9.62 -13.01
N LEU A 69 -16.07 8.50 -13.36
CA LEU A 69 -15.71 7.74 -14.56
C LEU A 69 -15.95 8.56 -15.84
N ARG A 70 -17.02 9.35 -15.90
CA ARG A 70 -17.28 10.28 -17.00
C ARG A 70 -16.26 11.41 -17.05
N PHE A 71 -15.91 11.98 -15.91
CA PHE A 71 -14.86 13.00 -15.81
C PHE A 71 -13.49 12.47 -16.27
N LEU A 72 -13.21 11.20 -16.04
CA LEU A 72 -12.00 10.51 -16.52
C LEU A 72 -12.08 10.11 -18.01
N ASN A 73 -13.11 10.55 -18.74
CA ASN A 73 -13.33 10.27 -20.15
C ASN A 73 -13.35 8.77 -20.48
N VAL A 74 -13.98 7.94 -19.62
CA VAL A 74 -14.20 6.54 -19.93
C VAL A 74 -15.24 6.44 -21.05
N PRO A 75 -14.93 5.74 -22.17
CA PRO A 75 -15.87 5.60 -23.30
C PRO A 75 -17.22 5.01 -22.86
N GLU A 76 -18.32 5.52 -23.41
CA GLU A 76 -19.69 5.14 -23.02
C GLU A 76 -19.96 3.63 -23.17
N ASN A 77 -19.40 2.98 -24.20
CA ASN A 77 -19.50 1.53 -24.43
C ASN A 77 -18.83 0.70 -23.34
N LEU A 78 -17.89 1.26 -22.58
CA LEU A 78 -17.16 0.60 -21.50
C LEU A 78 -17.60 1.08 -20.12
N LEU A 79 -18.39 2.14 -20.04
CA LEU A 79 -18.80 2.77 -18.79
C LEU A 79 -19.54 1.79 -17.87
N ASN A 80 -20.45 0.99 -18.42
CA ASN A 80 -21.23 0.02 -17.63
C ASN A 80 -20.32 -1.06 -17.05
N THR A 81 -19.44 -1.67 -17.86
CA THR A 81 -18.49 -2.69 -17.42
C THR A 81 -17.50 -2.13 -16.39
N ALA A 82 -17.03 -0.89 -16.61
CA ALA A 82 -16.15 -0.19 -15.68
C ALA A 82 -16.87 0.07 -14.34
N THR A 83 -18.10 0.52 -14.38
CA THR A 83 -18.92 0.76 -13.18
C THR A 83 -19.14 -0.52 -12.39
N GLN A 84 -19.49 -1.63 -13.06
CA GLN A 84 -19.66 -2.93 -12.41
C GLN A 84 -18.38 -3.40 -11.70
N TYR A 85 -17.24 -3.34 -12.38
CA TYR A 85 -15.95 -3.74 -11.79
C TYR A 85 -15.61 -2.90 -10.56
N VAL A 86 -15.60 -1.57 -10.73
CA VAL A 86 -15.17 -0.65 -9.67
C VAL A 86 -16.13 -0.67 -8.50
N SER A 87 -17.45 -0.83 -8.73
CA SER A 87 -18.43 -0.90 -7.64
C SER A 87 -18.23 -2.14 -6.77
N VAL A 88 -17.86 -3.29 -7.33
CA VAL A 88 -17.53 -4.49 -6.54
C VAL A 88 -16.25 -4.27 -5.71
N ILE A 89 -15.20 -3.69 -6.31
CA ILE A 89 -13.97 -3.38 -5.57
C ILE A 89 -14.24 -2.37 -4.43
N ILE A 90 -15.02 -1.31 -4.70
CA ILE A 90 -15.40 -0.32 -3.68
C ILE A 90 -16.27 -0.96 -2.59
N ALA A 91 -17.22 -1.81 -2.93
CA ALA A 91 -18.00 -2.55 -1.94
C ALA A 91 -17.12 -3.49 -1.09
N GLY A 92 -16.04 -4.03 -1.68
CA GLY A 92 -15.04 -4.84 -1.01
C GLY A 92 -14.04 -4.09 -0.12
N LEU A 93 -14.07 -2.74 -0.08
CA LEU A 93 -13.11 -1.93 0.71
C LEU A 93 -13.08 -2.29 2.20
N VAL A 94 -14.22 -2.69 2.77
CA VAL A 94 -14.27 -3.16 4.17
C VAL A 94 -13.43 -4.42 4.34
N VAL A 95 -13.48 -5.35 3.40
CA VAL A 95 -12.68 -6.58 3.44
C VAL A 95 -11.19 -6.26 3.30
N THR A 96 -10.84 -5.38 2.34
CA THR A 96 -9.46 -4.90 2.16
C THR A 96 -8.94 -4.23 3.43
N LEU A 97 -9.73 -3.35 4.04
CA LEU A 97 -9.38 -2.70 5.30
C LEU A 97 -9.11 -3.71 6.42
N LEU A 98 -10.00 -4.68 6.60
CA LEU A 98 -9.84 -5.69 7.65
C LEU A 98 -8.53 -6.47 7.46
N TYR A 99 -8.21 -6.86 6.23
CA TYR A 99 -6.93 -7.48 5.92
C TYR A 99 -5.75 -6.57 6.26
N ASP A 100 -5.81 -5.29 5.85
CA ASP A 100 -4.74 -4.32 6.08
C ASP A 100 -4.51 -4.08 7.58
N VAL A 101 -5.57 -3.92 8.37
CA VAL A 101 -5.46 -3.74 9.83
C VAL A 101 -4.86 -4.98 10.50
N LEU A 102 -5.36 -6.18 10.17
CA LEU A 102 -4.84 -7.42 10.76
C LEU A 102 -3.39 -7.68 10.36
N SER A 103 -3.05 -7.49 9.09
CA SER A 103 -1.71 -7.63 8.56
C SER A 103 -0.73 -6.60 9.16
N ALA A 104 -1.14 -5.34 9.25
CA ALA A 104 -0.36 -4.27 9.87
C ALA A 104 -0.14 -4.52 11.38
N THR A 105 -1.14 -5.07 12.06
CA THR A 105 -1.05 -5.50 13.46
C THR A 105 -0.02 -6.60 13.67
N LEU A 106 -0.09 -7.66 12.84
CA LEU A 106 0.90 -8.75 12.91
C LEU A 106 2.31 -8.23 12.73
N ARG A 107 2.52 -7.34 11.74
CA ARG A 107 3.81 -6.67 11.56
C ARG A 107 4.21 -5.82 12.77
N ALA A 108 3.26 -5.10 13.37
CA ALA A 108 3.53 -4.24 14.53
C ALA A 108 4.01 -5.01 15.77
N ILE A 109 3.61 -6.27 15.92
CA ILE A 109 4.08 -7.18 17.00
C ILE A 109 5.31 -8.00 16.60
N GLY A 110 5.82 -7.84 15.37
CA GLY A 110 7.02 -8.51 14.86
C GLY A 110 6.76 -9.81 14.08
N ASP A 111 5.51 -10.23 13.90
CA ASP A 111 5.16 -11.36 13.05
C ASP A 111 4.99 -10.90 11.59
N THR A 112 6.09 -10.92 10.84
CA THR A 112 6.10 -10.52 9.43
C THR A 112 5.89 -11.69 8.47
N VAL A 113 6.11 -12.91 8.94
CA VAL A 113 6.04 -14.13 8.12
C VAL A 113 4.59 -14.52 7.87
N THR A 114 3.75 -14.45 8.88
CA THR A 114 2.33 -14.83 8.75
C THR A 114 1.58 -14.00 7.70
N PRO A 115 1.63 -12.66 7.71
CA PRO A 115 1.00 -11.85 6.66
C PRO A 115 1.53 -12.18 5.26
N LEU A 116 2.83 -12.48 5.13
CA LEU A 116 3.43 -12.85 3.85
C LEU A 116 2.86 -14.18 3.32
N ILE A 117 2.79 -15.21 4.16
CA ILE A 117 2.21 -16.51 3.78
C ILE A 117 0.75 -16.35 3.39
N VAL A 118 -0.04 -15.62 4.18
CA VAL A 118 -1.46 -15.39 3.91
C VAL A 118 -1.63 -14.62 2.60
N LEU A 119 -0.80 -13.63 2.33
CA LEU A 119 -0.80 -12.89 1.06
C LEU A 119 -0.50 -13.84 -0.11
N ALA A 120 0.53 -14.69 -0.01
CA ALA A 120 0.89 -15.65 -1.06
C ALA A 120 -0.27 -16.62 -1.34
N VAL A 121 -0.91 -17.15 -0.31
CA VAL A 121 -2.10 -18.01 -0.44
C VAL A 121 -3.25 -17.25 -1.09
N SER A 122 -3.50 -16.01 -0.67
CA SER A 122 -4.55 -15.16 -1.25
C SER A 122 -4.33 -14.91 -2.75
N VAL A 123 -3.08 -14.68 -3.18
CA VAL A 123 -2.76 -14.51 -4.61
C VAL A 123 -3.05 -15.79 -5.40
N VAL A 124 -2.68 -16.95 -4.88
CA VAL A 124 -2.98 -18.24 -5.54
C VAL A 124 -4.50 -18.46 -5.63
N LEU A 125 -5.24 -18.18 -4.55
CA LEU A 125 -6.69 -18.27 -4.55
C LEU A 125 -7.35 -17.27 -5.51
N ASN A 126 -6.78 -16.05 -5.62
CA ASN A 126 -7.26 -15.05 -6.57
C ASN A 126 -7.08 -15.54 -8.02
N ILE A 127 -5.89 -16.05 -8.39
CA ILE A 127 -5.64 -16.62 -9.73
C ILE A 127 -6.60 -17.78 -10.01
N GLY A 128 -6.78 -18.71 -9.05
CA GLY A 128 -7.74 -19.81 -9.19
C GLY A 128 -9.18 -19.32 -9.33
N GLY A 129 -9.56 -18.31 -8.55
CA GLY A 129 -10.86 -17.65 -8.62
C GLY A 129 -11.09 -16.95 -9.95
N ASP A 130 -10.09 -16.24 -10.48
CA ASP A 130 -10.16 -15.61 -11.80
C ASP A 130 -10.40 -16.65 -12.90
N LEU A 131 -9.65 -17.76 -12.90
CA LEU A 131 -9.84 -18.84 -13.85
C LEU A 131 -11.25 -19.44 -13.75
N LEU A 132 -11.74 -19.68 -12.54
CA LEU A 132 -13.06 -20.25 -12.31
C LEU A 132 -14.18 -19.28 -12.75
N LEU A 133 -14.13 -18.02 -12.26
CA LEU A 133 -15.23 -17.07 -12.48
C LEU A 133 -15.23 -16.50 -13.91
N ILE A 134 -14.04 -16.27 -14.49
CA ILE A 134 -13.94 -15.69 -15.84
C ILE A 134 -14.09 -16.77 -16.91
N VAL A 135 -13.33 -17.89 -16.79
CA VAL A 135 -13.24 -18.88 -17.87
C VAL A 135 -14.38 -19.89 -17.79
N VAL A 136 -14.69 -20.43 -16.59
CA VAL A 136 -15.70 -21.48 -16.42
C VAL A 136 -17.10 -20.88 -16.30
N LEU A 137 -17.27 -19.86 -15.46
CA LEU A 137 -18.59 -19.24 -15.22
C LEU A 137 -18.91 -18.07 -16.16
N HIS A 138 -17.98 -17.69 -17.04
CA HIS A 138 -18.14 -16.62 -18.04
C HIS A 138 -18.60 -15.28 -17.47
N MET A 139 -18.24 -14.96 -16.22
CA MET A 139 -18.63 -13.71 -15.56
C MET A 139 -17.85 -12.48 -16.06
N GLY A 140 -16.88 -12.68 -16.96
CA GLY A 140 -16.07 -11.58 -17.51
C GLY A 140 -15.36 -10.76 -16.43
N VAL A 141 -15.36 -9.43 -16.60
CA VAL A 141 -14.63 -8.50 -15.71
C VAL A 141 -15.21 -8.47 -14.29
N LEU A 142 -16.51 -8.74 -14.14
CA LEU A 142 -17.16 -8.86 -12.82
C LEU A 142 -16.57 -10.03 -12.03
N GLY A 143 -16.29 -11.16 -12.71
CA GLY A 143 -15.66 -12.33 -12.10
C GLY A 143 -14.30 -12.00 -11.47
N ALA A 144 -13.46 -11.20 -12.15
CA ALA A 144 -12.19 -10.76 -11.62
C ALA A 144 -12.33 -9.93 -10.33
N ALA A 145 -13.29 -8.99 -10.30
CA ALA A 145 -13.54 -8.18 -9.09
C ALA A 145 -14.01 -9.05 -7.92
N VAL A 146 -14.93 -9.99 -8.18
CA VAL A 146 -15.46 -10.91 -7.17
C VAL A 146 -14.35 -11.84 -6.65
N ALA A 147 -13.53 -12.41 -7.54
CA ALA A 147 -12.39 -13.24 -7.15
C ALA A 147 -11.43 -12.51 -6.21
N THR A 148 -11.14 -11.25 -6.52
CA THR A 148 -10.27 -10.40 -5.69
C THR A 148 -10.85 -10.20 -4.30
N VAL A 149 -12.11 -9.85 -4.17
CA VAL A 149 -12.76 -9.63 -2.87
C VAL A 149 -12.88 -10.93 -2.08
N LEU A 150 -13.21 -12.06 -2.73
CA LEU A 150 -13.33 -13.35 -2.06
C LEU A 150 -11.98 -13.87 -1.56
N SER A 151 -10.92 -13.76 -2.36
CA SER A 151 -9.57 -14.16 -1.93
C SER A 151 -9.08 -13.34 -0.73
N GLN A 152 -9.35 -12.04 -0.71
CA GLN A 152 -9.06 -11.18 0.42
C GLN A 152 -9.91 -11.54 1.65
N LEU A 153 -11.18 -11.87 1.49
CA LEU A 153 -12.05 -12.31 2.60
C LEU A 153 -11.50 -13.58 3.26
N ILE A 154 -11.05 -14.54 2.46
CA ILE A 154 -10.39 -15.75 2.99
C ILE A 154 -9.13 -15.35 3.76
N ALA A 155 -8.32 -14.44 3.23
CA ALA A 155 -7.13 -13.94 3.92
C ALA A 155 -7.47 -13.28 5.28
N VAL A 156 -8.54 -12.49 5.33
CA VAL A 156 -9.04 -11.88 6.58
C VAL A 156 -9.39 -12.96 7.60
N VAL A 157 -10.17 -13.96 7.19
CA VAL A 157 -10.58 -15.05 8.10
C VAL A 157 -9.36 -15.81 8.63
N VAL A 158 -8.41 -16.15 7.76
CA VAL A 158 -7.17 -16.85 8.16
C VAL A 158 -6.35 -16.01 9.13
N CYS A 159 -6.12 -14.72 8.84
CA CYS A 159 -5.42 -13.82 9.75
C CYS A 159 -6.13 -13.66 11.09
N ALA A 160 -7.45 -13.48 11.08
CA ALA A 160 -8.25 -13.32 12.30
C ALA A 160 -8.21 -14.57 13.18
N VAL A 161 -8.40 -15.76 12.59
CA VAL A 161 -8.32 -17.05 13.30
C VAL A 161 -6.93 -17.29 13.87
N TYR A 162 -5.89 -16.96 13.10
CA TYR A 162 -4.51 -17.09 13.55
C TYR A 162 -4.21 -16.18 14.74
N LEU A 163 -4.57 -14.88 14.65
CA LEU A 163 -4.43 -13.92 15.74
C LEU A 163 -5.18 -14.40 17.00
N TRP A 164 -6.41 -14.84 16.84
CA TRP A 164 -7.25 -15.32 17.94
C TRP A 164 -6.66 -16.54 18.67
N LYS A 165 -6.08 -17.49 17.90
CA LYS A 165 -5.53 -18.73 18.46
C LYS A 165 -4.14 -18.54 19.06
N LYS A 166 -3.27 -17.77 18.39
CA LYS A 166 -1.84 -17.65 18.77
C LYS A 166 -1.58 -16.56 19.79
N TYR A 167 -2.33 -15.46 19.74
CA TYR A 167 -2.10 -14.29 20.58
C TYR A 167 -3.30 -13.99 21.48
N GLU A 168 -3.49 -14.80 22.54
CA GLU A 168 -4.61 -14.62 23.48
C GLU A 168 -4.70 -13.21 24.06
N ILE A 169 -3.55 -12.57 24.30
CA ILE A 169 -3.44 -11.23 24.84
C ILE A 169 -4.00 -10.15 23.89
N LEU A 170 -4.13 -10.45 22.59
CA LEU A 170 -4.66 -9.55 21.56
C LEU A 170 -6.13 -9.78 21.25
N ARG A 171 -6.81 -10.66 21.99
CA ARG A 171 -8.25 -10.84 21.83
C ARG A 171 -8.97 -9.55 22.23
N ILE A 172 -9.52 -8.87 21.22
CA ILE A 172 -10.21 -7.59 21.39
C ILE A 172 -11.49 -7.80 22.16
N ARG A 173 -11.71 -6.98 23.19
CA ARG A 173 -12.95 -6.89 23.94
C ARG A 173 -13.77 -5.70 23.46
N VAL A 174 -15.07 -5.70 23.70
CA VAL A 174 -15.95 -4.57 23.32
C VAL A 174 -15.47 -3.25 23.95
N ASP A 175 -14.92 -3.31 25.16
CA ASP A 175 -14.36 -2.14 25.85
C ASP A 175 -13.13 -1.57 25.16
N ASP A 176 -12.36 -2.39 24.44
CA ASP A 176 -11.18 -1.96 23.69
C ASP A 176 -11.55 -1.16 22.41
N MET A 177 -12.79 -1.30 21.95
CA MET A 177 -13.34 -0.56 20.80
C MET A 177 -13.89 0.83 21.17
N LYS A 178 -13.99 1.13 22.47
CA LYS A 178 -14.45 2.44 22.93
C LYS A 178 -13.39 3.50 22.65
N LEU A 179 -13.78 4.56 21.94
CA LEU A 179 -12.90 5.67 21.57
C LEU A 179 -12.71 6.64 22.77
N GLN A 180 -12.17 6.15 23.89
CA GLN A 180 -12.08 6.90 25.15
C GLN A 180 -10.75 7.64 25.33
N ASP A 181 -9.64 7.15 24.77
CA ASP A 181 -8.32 7.80 24.87
C ASP A 181 -8.15 8.82 23.74
N ALA A 182 -8.54 10.08 24.02
CA ALA A 182 -8.45 11.18 23.06
C ALA A 182 -7.00 11.40 22.56
N GLY A 183 -6.00 11.14 23.40
CA GLY A 183 -4.59 11.27 23.03
C GLY A 183 -4.17 10.20 22.03
N MET A 184 -4.56 8.94 22.27
CA MET A 184 -4.30 7.85 21.33
C MET A 184 -5.03 8.09 20.01
N LEU A 185 -6.32 8.46 20.04
CA LEU A 185 -7.12 8.74 18.86
C LEU A 185 -6.53 9.84 17.99
N ARG A 186 -6.14 10.97 18.61
CA ARG A 186 -5.49 12.06 17.89
C ARG A 186 -4.22 11.61 17.19
N ASN A 187 -3.38 10.83 17.88
CA ASN A 187 -2.14 10.33 17.31
C ASN A 187 -2.40 9.34 16.16
N MET A 188 -3.38 8.45 16.31
CA MET A 188 -3.77 7.51 15.27
C MET A 188 -4.32 8.25 14.04
N LEU A 189 -5.24 9.19 14.23
CA LEU A 189 -5.80 9.98 13.14
C LEU A 189 -4.74 10.82 12.44
N SER A 190 -3.87 11.51 13.20
CA SER A 190 -2.77 12.29 12.63
C SER A 190 -1.86 11.41 11.76
N SER A 191 -1.33 10.32 12.33
CA SER A 191 -0.43 9.42 11.59
C SER A 191 -1.15 8.71 10.43
N GLY A 192 -2.38 8.24 10.66
CA GLY A 192 -3.17 7.52 9.64
C GLY A 192 -3.52 8.42 8.46
N LEU A 193 -4.08 9.61 8.71
CA LEU A 193 -4.44 10.55 7.64
C LEU A 193 -3.19 11.05 6.90
N SER A 194 -2.11 11.38 7.61
CA SER A 194 -0.87 11.82 6.98
C SER A 194 -0.32 10.76 6.02
N MET A 195 -0.24 9.49 6.43
CA MET A 195 0.22 8.40 5.58
C MET A 195 -0.76 8.08 4.44
N GLY A 196 -2.07 8.15 4.71
CA GLY A 196 -3.10 7.94 3.69
C GLY A 196 -3.03 9.00 2.59
N PHE A 197 -2.97 10.29 2.97
CA PHE A 197 -2.82 11.39 2.01
C PHE A 197 -1.50 11.32 1.25
N MET A 198 -0.39 10.99 1.92
CA MET A 198 0.91 10.82 1.26
C MET A 198 0.83 9.76 0.14
N SER A 199 0.25 8.59 0.44
CA SER A 199 0.07 7.52 -0.55
C SER A 199 -0.81 7.96 -1.73
N SER A 200 -1.87 8.73 -1.46
CA SER A 200 -2.77 9.26 -2.49
C SER A 200 -2.12 10.32 -3.36
N LEU A 201 -1.34 11.24 -2.78
CA LEU A 201 -0.63 12.30 -3.50
C LEU A 201 0.38 11.73 -4.51
N VAL A 202 1.09 10.65 -4.14
CA VAL A 202 2.00 9.96 -5.06
C VAL A 202 1.22 9.43 -6.28
N ASN A 203 0.06 8.84 -6.07
CA ASN A 203 -0.78 8.34 -7.17
C ASN A 203 -1.31 9.47 -8.07
N ILE A 204 -1.74 10.59 -7.49
CA ILE A 204 -2.18 11.79 -8.24
C ILE A 204 -1.03 12.34 -9.09
N GLY A 205 0.18 12.44 -8.53
CA GLY A 205 1.37 12.86 -9.26
C GLY A 205 1.67 11.96 -10.47
N THR A 206 1.58 10.65 -10.29
CA THR A 206 1.75 9.66 -11.36
C THR A 206 0.72 9.83 -12.48
N LEU A 207 -0.55 10.10 -12.13
CA LEU A 207 -1.61 10.37 -13.10
C LEU A 207 -1.37 11.64 -13.91
N THR A 208 -0.98 12.71 -13.23
CA THR A 208 -0.67 13.98 -13.90
C THR A 208 0.48 13.81 -14.90
N LEU A 209 1.51 13.06 -14.53
CA LEU A 209 2.60 12.72 -15.43
C LEU A 209 2.09 11.90 -16.62
N GLN A 210 1.26 10.88 -16.39
CA GLN A 210 0.72 10.04 -17.46
C GLN A 210 -0.10 10.84 -18.47
N THR A 211 -0.89 11.82 -18.02
CA THR A 211 -1.68 12.67 -18.93
C THR A 211 -0.80 13.51 -19.86
N SER A 212 0.36 13.95 -19.37
CA SER A 212 1.36 14.67 -20.18
C SER A 212 2.06 13.75 -21.17
N ILE A 213 2.42 12.55 -20.76
CA ILE A 213 3.05 11.54 -21.62
C ILE A 213 2.12 11.10 -22.76
N ASN A 214 0.82 11.00 -22.51
CA ASN A 214 -0.16 10.59 -23.53
C ASN A 214 -0.24 11.56 -24.74
N LYS A 215 0.32 12.76 -24.63
CA LYS A 215 0.39 13.74 -25.73
C LYS A 215 1.63 13.55 -26.62
N LEU A 216 2.59 12.72 -26.24
CA LEU A 216 3.91 12.61 -26.88
C LEU A 216 3.98 11.53 -27.98
N GLY A 217 2.86 10.84 -28.25
CA GLY A 217 2.79 9.81 -29.29
C GLY A 217 2.94 8.38 -28.78
N GLN A 218 2.54 7.42 -29.61
CA GLN A 218 2.38 6.02 -29.23
C GLN A 218 3.68 5.35 -28.73
N ASN A 219 4.81 5.58 -29.42
CA ASN A 219 6.09 4.97 -29.05
C ASN A 219 6.56 5.45 -27.68
N ILE A 220 6.37 6.73 -27.37
CA ILE A 220 6.73 7.30 -26.04
C ILE A 220 5.81 6.73 -24.94
N ILE A 221 4.51 6.57 -25.21
CA ILE A 221 3.58 5.96 -24.27
C ILE A 221 3.99 4.52 -23.94
N ILE A 222 4.33 3.71 -24.95
CA ILE A 222 4.79 2.33 -24.75
C ILE A 222 6.09 2.32 -23.96
N ALA A 223 7.06 3.17 -24.34
CA ALA A 223 8.35 3.27 -23.68
C ALA A 223 8.20 3.67 -22.19
N HIS A 224 7.40 4.71 -21.90
CA HIS A 224 7.15 5.17 -20.54
C HIS A 224 6.42 4.11 -19.70
N THR A 225 5.41 3.44 -20.26
CA THR A 225 4.67 2.40 -19.57
C THR A 225 5.57 1.22 -19.19
N ALA A 226 6.46 0.81 -20.09
CA ALA A 226 7.42 -0.26 -19.79
C ALA A 226 8.43 0.15 -18.72
N ALA A 227 9.01 1.34 -18.85
CA ALA A 227 9.95 1.88 -17.89
C ALA A 227 9.30 2.01 -16.50
N ARG A 228 8.06 2.51 -16.42
CA ARG A 228 7.30 2.60 -15.17
C ARG A 228 7.08 1.24 -14.51
N LYS A 229 6.71 0.21 -15.26
CA LYS A 229 6.55 -1.15 -14.70
C LYS A 229 7.85 -1.69 -14.11
N ILE A 230 8.98 -1.44 -14.77
CA ILE A 230 10.30 -1.84 -14.24
C ILE A 230 10.65 -1.01 -13.01
N SER A 231 10.44 0.31 -13.05
CA SER A 231 10.65 1.19 -11.91
C SER A 231 9.78 0.79 -10.70
N GLU A 232 8.54 0.39 -10.91
CA GLU A 232 7.65 -0.10 -9.84
C GLU A 232 8.24 -1.31 -9.12
N ILE A 233 8.84 -2.26 -9.86
CA ILE A 233 9.53 -3.42 -9.26
C ILE A 233 10.73 -2.96 -8.44
N PHE A 234 11.54 -2.03 -8.95
CA PHE A 234 12.68 -1.46 -8.24
C PHE A 234 12.26 -0.71 -6.97
N MET A 235 11.12 -0.03 -7.01
CA MET A 235 10.58 0.76 -5.89
C MET A 235 9.96 -0.08 -4.76
N ILE A 236 9.60 -1.35 -5.00
CA ILE A 236 9.03 -2.24 -3.97
C ILE A 236 9.93 -2.28 -2.73
N MET A 237 11.25 -2.40 -2.90
CA MET A 237 12.19 -2.48 -1.78
C MET A 237 12.19 -1.19 -0.93
N PHE A 238 12.07 -0.01 -1.53
CA PHE A 238 11.98 1.25 -0.76
C PHE A 238 10.72 1.29 0.11
N SER A 239 9.58 0.85 -0.44
CA SER A 239 8.34 0.74 0.32
C SER A 239 8.46 -0.25 1.48
N VAL A 240 9.06 -1.42 1.24
CA VAL A 240 9.29 -2.44 2.28
C VAL A 240 10.23 -1.92 3.37
N PHE A 241 11.33 -1.27 3.01
CA PHE A 241 12.24 -0.66 3.99
C PHE A 241 11.54 0.44 4.78
N GLY A 242 10.75 1.31 4.14
CA GLY A 242 9.96 2.34 4.82
C GLY A 242 9.01 1.75 5.87
N GLN A 243 8.24 0.74 5.52
CA GLN A 243 7.31 0.06 6.45
C GLN A 243 8.04 -0.68 7.56
N THR A 244 9.14 -1.37 7.24
CA THR A 244 9.97 -2.08 8.22
C THR A 244 10.57 -1.11 9.22
N MET A 245 11.10 0.02 8.75
CA MET A 245 11.67 1.06 9.61
C MET A 245 10.61 1.73 10.46
N ALA A 246 9.41 1.97 9.94
CA ALA A 246 8.30 2.51 10.73
C ALA A 246 7.95 1.59 11.91
N THR A 247 7.83 0.28 11.66
CA THR A 247 7.56 -0.71 12.71
C THR A 247 8.72 -0.83 13.70
N TYR A 248 9.95 -0.99 13.19
CA TYR A 248 11.15 -1.16 14.02
C TYR A 248 11.40 0.06 14.91
N CYS A 249 11.33 1.25 14.35
CA CYS A 249 11.52 2.48 15.10
C CYS A 249 10.37 2.71 16.09
N GLY A 250 9.12 2.40 15.70
CA GLY A 250 7.97 2.46 16.59
C GLY A 250 8.16 1.58 17.83
N GLN A 251 8.52 0.32 17.65
CA GLN A 251 8.80 -0.61 18.75
C GLN A 251 9.96 -0.13 19.66
N ASN A 252 11.07 0.29 19.07
CA ASN A 252 12.23 0.73 19.85
C ASN A 252 12.00 2.09 20.54
N LEU A 253 11.19 2.97 19.96
CA LEU A 253 10.77 4.21 20.60
C LEU A 253 9.89 3.91 21.82
N GLY A 254 8.89 3.03 21.67
CA GLY A 254 8.06 2.58 22.80
C GLY A 254 8.88 1.93 23.92
N ALA A 255 9.94 1.19 23.56
CA ALA A 255 10.87 0.57 24.50
C ALA A 255 11.93 1.56 25.09
N GLY A 256 11.95 2.84 24.67
CA GLY A 256 12.96 3.82 25.08
C GLY A 256 14.38 3.57 24.54
N LYS A 257 14.56 2.70 23.53
CA LYS A 257 15.86 2.25 23.02
C LYS A 257 16.32 3.09 21.82
N ILE A 258 16.61 4.38 22.04
CA ILE A 258 16.98 5.34 20.96
C ILE A 258 18.25 4.89 20.22
N GLU A 259 19.22 4.32 20.91
CA GLU A 259 20.46 3.88 20.25
C GLU A 259 20.22 2.76 19.23
N ARG A 260 19.24 1.88 19.47
CA ARG A 260 18.82 0.87 18.48
C ARG A 260 18.19 1.52 17.25
N ILE A 261 17.42 2.58 17.43
CA ILE A 261 16.84 3.33 16.32
C ILE A 261 17.96 3.88 15.43
N ARG A 262 18.98 4.55 16.03
CA ARG A 262 20.11 5.10 15.26
C ARG A 262 20.84 4.03 14.46
N ARG A 263 21.17 2.88 15.09
CA ARG A 263 21.82 1.77 14.40
C ARG A 263 20.94 1.17 13.31
N GLY A 264 19.64 1.03 13.56
CA GLY A 264 18.68 0.55 12.57
C GLY A 264 18.61 1.44 11.33
N ILE A 265 18.60 2.76 11.53
CA ILE A 265 18.60 3.74 10.44
C ILE A 265 19.88 3.61 9.59
N LEU A 266 21.05 3.53 10.23
CA LEU A 266 22.34 3.38 9.53
C LEU A 266 22.35 2.10 8.70
N LEU A 267 21.92 0.97 9.26
CA LEU A 267 21.87 -0.30 8.55
C LEU A 267 20.86 -0.25 7.40
N ALA A 268 19.66 0.26 7.64
CA ALA A 268 18.64 0.39 6.59
C ALA A 268 19.13 1.28 5.44
N THR A 269 19.79 2.41 5.77
CA THR A 269 20.39 3.29 4.76
C THR A 269 21.46 2.56 3.96
N GLY A 270 22.34 1.79 4.62
CA GLY A 270 23.36 1.00 3.95
C GLY A 270 22.78 -0.04 2.97
N TYR A 271 21.79 -0.83 3.41
CA TYR A 271 21.11 -1.80 2.54
C TYR A 271 20.38 -1.12 1.38
N THR A 272 19.74 0.01 1.65
CA THR A 272 19.04 0.75 0.61
C THR A 272 20.01 1.35 -0.41
N CYS A 273 21.18 1.83 0.01
CA CYS A 273 22.23 2.28 -0.91
C CYS A 273 22.77 1.13 -1.79
N ILE A 274 22.98 -0.07 -1.22
CA ILE A 274 23.34 -1.24 -2.01
C ILE A 274 22.28 -1.54 -3.06
N TRP A 275 20.99 -1.50 -2.68
CA TRP A 275 19.88 -1.69 -3.61
C TRP A 275 19.84 -0.62 -4.72
N CYS A 276 20.07 0.64 -4.39
CA CYS A 276 20.18 1.72 -5.39
C CYS A 276 21.31 1.44 -6.40
N THR A 277 22.49 1.04 -5.89
CA THR A 277 23.62 0.68 -6.75
C THR A 277 23.28 -0.49 -7.68
N LEU A 278 22.62 -1.54 -7.16
CA LEU A 278 22.18 -2.67 -7.97
C LEU A 278 21.20 -2.24 -9.06
N ASN A 279 20.23 -1.38 -8.75
CA ASN A 279 19.28 -0.88 -9.75
C ASN A 279 19.96 -0.05 -10.83
N ILE A 280 20.91 0.81 -10.46
CA ILE A 280 21.71 1.57 -11.43
C ILE A 280 22.49 0.61 -12.35
N VAL A 281 23.23 -0.33 -11.76
CA VAL A 281 23.98 -1.31 -12.55
C VAL A 281 23.04 -2.09 -13.48
N THR A 282 21.89 -2.54 -12.99
CA THR A 282 20.89 -3.24 -13.79
C THR A 282 20.37 -2.40 -14.94
N ALA A 283 20.01 -1.13 -14.69
CA ALA A 283 19.49 -0.22 -15.72
C ALA A 283 20.54 0.07 -16.80
N TYR A 284 21.83 0.17 -16.42
CA TYR A 284 22.90 0.50 -17.36
C TYR A 284 23.43 -0.72 -18.12
N THR A 285 23.36 -1.94 -17.56
CA THR A 285 23.90 -3.16 -18.19
C THR A 285 22.87 -3.94 -18.96
N ILE A 286 21.69 -4.16 -18.41
CA ILE A 286 20.64 -5.01 -19.00
C ILE A 286 19.31 -4.26 -19.21
N GLY A 287 19.29 -2.92 -19.13
CA GLY A 287 18.08 -2.10 -19.28
C GLY A 287 17.34 -2.38 -20.58
N ASP A 288 18.05 -2.45 -21.71
CA ASP A 288 17.46 -2.72 -23.03
C ASP A 288 16.76 -4.09 -23.07
N TRP A 289 17.37 -5.11 -22.47
CA TRP A 289 16.80 -6.44 -22.37
C TRP A 289 15.54 -6.47 -21.48
N LEU A 290 15.58 -5.76 -20.36
CA LEU A 290 14.40 -5.64 -19.47
C LEU A 290 13.22 -4.97 -20.18
N VAL A 291 13.50 -3.89 -20.92
CA VAL A 291 12.47 -3.20 -21.70
C VAL A 291 11.89 -4.12 -22.77
N TRP A 292 12.74 -4.87 -23.48
CA TRP A 292 12.29 -5.86 -24.45
C TRP A 292 11.44 -6.94 -23.80
N LEU A 293 11.83 -7.44 -22.65
CA LEU A 293 11.09 -8.49 -21.92
C LEU A 293 9.68 -8.02 -21.53
N VAL A 294 9.54 -6.76 -21.11
CA VAL A 294 8.25 -6.19 -20.69
C VAL A 294 7.35 -5.82 -21.86
N THR A 295 7.93 -5.31 -22.95
CA THR A 295 7.16 -4.80 -24.10
C THR A 295 6.96 -5.83 -25.20
N GLY A 296 7.86 -6.80 -25.34
CA GLY A 296 7.98 -7.65 -26.53
C GLY A 296 8.39 -6.85 -27.80
N SER A 297 8.55 -5.53 -27.69
CA SER A 297 8.86 -4.64 -28.83
C SER A 297 10.35 -4.69 -29.18
N LYS A 298 10.62 -4.76 -30.48
CA LYS A 298 11.98 -4.60 -31.05
C LYS A 298 12.21 -3.23 -31.66
N THR A 299 11.27 -2.29 -31.49
CA THR A 299 11.37 -0.94 -32.04
C THR A 299 12.49 -0.17 -31.34
N PRO A 300 13.54 0.28 -32.06
CA PRO A 300 14.71 0.92 -31.43
C PRO A 300 14.35 2.16 -30.62
N GLU A 301 13.40 2.97 -31.11
CA GLU A 301 12.93 4.17 -30.44
C GLU A 301 12.29 3.87 -29.08
N VAL A 302 11.48 2.81 -28.97
CA VAL A 302 10.83 2.38 -27.72
C VAL A 302 11.88 1.92 -26.71
N ILE A 303 12.82 1.07 -27.16
CA ILE A 303 13.88 0.56 -26.28
C ILE A 303 14.75 1.71 -25.79
N TYR A 304 15.20 2.58 -26.70
CA TYR A 304 16.06 3.71 -26.34
C TYR A 304 15.40 4.65 -25.32
N ASN A 305 14.17 5.09 -25.58
CA ASN A 305 13.48 6.04 -24.70
C ASN A 305 13.17 5.42 -23.33
N ALA A 306 12.75 4.14 -23.28
CA ALA A 306 12.48 3.45 -22.02
C ALA A 306 13.77 3.23 -21.21
N THR A 307 14.85 2.79 -21.84
CA THR A 307 16.13 2.59 -21.17
C THR A 307 16.75 3.91 -20.71
N LEU A 308 16.64 4.97 -21.51
CA LEU A 308 17.07 6.31 -21.09
C LEU A 308 16.30 6.78 -19.85
N TYR A 309 14.97 6.58 -19.82
CA TYR A 309 14.14 6.87 -18.66
C TYR A 309 14.66 6.10 -17.43
N LEU A 310 14.89 4.78 -17.54
CA LEU A 310 15.39 3.96 -16.43
C LEU A 310 16.76 4.43 -15.92
N LYS A 311 17.68 4.76 -16.85
CA LYS A 311 19.02 5.25 -16.50
C LYS A 311 18.96 6.54 -15.72
N VAL A 312 18.11 7.49 -16.14
CA VAL A 312 17.95 8.77 -15.45
C VAL A 312 17.22 8.58 -14.12
N ASP A 313 16.10 7.84 -14.10
CA ASP A 313 15.27 7.61 -12.92
C ASP A 313 16.07 6.96 -11.78
N THR A 314 16.85 5.93 -12.09
CA THR A 314 17.64 5.19 -11.09
C THR A 314 18.73 6.03 -10.42
N LEU A 315 19.25 7.08 -11.06
CA LEU A 315 20.22 7.99 -10.42
C LEU A 315 19.61 8.74 -9.23
N PHE A 316 18.31 9.03 -9.28
CA PHE A 316 17.59 9.70 -8.21
C PHE A 316 17.13 8.77 -7.08
N TYR A 317 17.35 7.47 -7.20
CA TYR A 317 16.93 6.50 -6.19
C TYR A 317 17.61 6.69 -4.83
N TYR A 318 18.83 7.21 -4.79
CA TYR A 318 19.46 7.58 -3.51
C TYR A 318 18.67 8.66 -2.76
N VAL A 319 18.15 9.66 -3.50
CA VAL A 319 17.31 10.70 -2.90
C VAL A 319 16.00 10.10 -2.41
N THR A 320 15.37 9.26 -3.23
CA THR A 320 14.14 8.54 -2.85
C THR A 320 14.35 7.66 -1.62
N ALA A 321 15.48 6.95 -1.54
CA ALA A 321 15.86 6.13 -0.39
C ALA A 321 15.91 6.94 0.91
N VAL A 322 16.60 8.08 0.89
CA VAL A 322 16.68 8.98 2.05
C VAL A 322 15.29 9.51 2.43
N ILE A 323 14.50 9.93 1.44
CA ILE A 323 13.14 10.43 1.68
C ILE A 323 12.27 9.35 2.33
N CYS A 324 12.27 8.11 1.83
CA CYS A 324 11.48 7.01 2.40
C CYS A 324 11.85 6.70 3.85
N ILE A 325 13.14 6.69 4.18
CA ILE A 325 13.61 6.45 5.54
C ILE A 325 13.26 7.63 6.46
N VAL A 326 13.49 8.87 6.02
CA VAL A 326 13.23 10.08 6.81
C VAL A 326 11.74 10.26 7.06
N LEU A 327 10.88 10.06 6.04
CA LEU A 327 9.43 10.15 6.20
C LEU A 327 8.91 9.14 7.22
N SER A 328 9.41 7.91 7.22
CA SER A 328 9.03 6.91 8.23
C SER A 328 9.37 7.35 9.65
N LEU A 329 10.47 8.11 9.83
CA LEU A 329 10.88 8.65 11.12
C LEU A 329 10.03 9.87 11.55
N ILE A 330 9.65 10.74 10.63
CA ILE A 330 8.81 11.90 10.91
C ILE A 330 7.47 11.45 11.47
N HIS A 331 6.81 10.51 10.81
CA HIS A 331 5.51 9.96 11.26
C HIS A 331 5.57 9.29 12.63
N ILE A 332 6.74 8.79 13.04
CA ILE A 332 6.94 8.20 14.37
C ILE A 332 7.16 9.28 15.43
N SER A 333 7.79 10.40 15.09
CA SER A 333 8.18 11.45 16.04
C SER A 333 7.09 12.51 16.28
N GLU A 334 6.16 12.70 15.33
CA GLU A 334 5.09 13.69 15.47
C GLU A 334 4.23 13.50 16.75
N PRO A 335 3.77 12.30 17.11
CA PRO A 335 2.99 12.10 18.32
C PRO A 335 3.75 12.43 19.62
N THR A 336 5.09 12.35 19.60
CA THR A 336 5.92 12.60 20.80
C THR A 336 6.30 14.08 20.97
N ARG A 337 6.38 14.85 19.88
CA ARG A 337 6.61 16.32 19.96
C ARG A 337 5.46 17.05 20.63
N LEU A 338 4.22 16.67 20.36
CA LEU A 338 3.02 17.28 20.95
C LEU A 338 2.91 17.06 22.46
N ARG A 339 3.54 16.00 23.02
CA ARG A 339 3.59 15.75 24.47
C ARG A 339 4.64 16.63 25.21
N ARG A 340 5.59 17.25 24.52
CA ARG A 340 6.60 18.12 25.12
C ARG A 340 6.19 19.60 25.16
N ILE A 341 5.09 19.94 24.50
CA ILE A 341 4.58 21.32 24.39
C ILE A 341 3.30 21.50 25.24
N SER A 342 2.71 20.42 25.74
CA SER A 342 1.64 20.40 26.75
C SER A 342 2.21 20.03 28.12
#